data_1060b2dbd7797b0ebcd9b168ea08e8a6
#
_entry.id   1060b2dbd7797b0ebcd9b168ea08e8a6
#
_cell.length_a   1.000
_cell.length_b   1.000
_cell.length_c   1.000
_cell.angle_alpha   90.00
_cell.angle_beta   90.00
_cell.angle_gamma   90.00
#
_symmetry.space_group_name_H-M   'P 1'
#
loop_
_entity.id
_entity.type
_entity.pdbx_description
1 polymer ?
#
loop_
_entity_poly.entity_id
_entity_poly.type
_entity_poly.pdbx_seq_one_letter_code
_entity_poly.pdbx_strand_id
1 'polypeptide(L)'
;MLHREDPNLRIEGNVVPAKHDIGEETWRGLDLQAHSGFTIPDVRRFINFRAFPATCGWMVETPPKLSLKLSFRDHGTDEELSSRLFSGSFQPVTLPWPRSHLGALDIRVEAVGTGRGAIFLANHRALSRDWLIELARGTGVEIGPGPQPQILAGPGVDVSYVEQMPPGEWNELYNKGGKYPVRPELWGNYVVGEASRLPFADGSLDFIFGSHVFEHLVNPIGHLKAWREKLAPGGKVICVVPDLGGTKDALQDRSSFDEWRKEFKQDLWKPTEQHYARHLRLPTDHAFLRDALDRQSSIHAHFYDNLNCQQLLKFAVDQLGYADFFIEHTPNHKDFHFVLTNA
;
A
#
# COMPACT_ATOMS: atom_id res chain seq x y z
N MET A 1 -11.16 -8.23 12.62
CA MET A 1 -11.21 -9.66 12.99
C MET A 1 -12.64 -10.14 12.69
N LEU A 2 -12.79 -11.20 11.90
CA LEU A 2 -14.12 -11.78 11.66
C LEU A 2 -14.57 -12.50 12.94
N HIS A 3 -15.64 -12.03 13.53
CA HIS A 3 -16.21 -12.64 14.72
C HIS A 3 -17.70 -12.90 14.48
N ARG A 4 -18.18 -14.11 14.80
CA ARG A 4 -19.58 -14.49 14.55
C ARG A 4 -20.59 -13.53 15.21
N GLU A 5 -20.22 -12.97 16.33
CA GLU A 5 -21.07 -12.04 17.10
C GLU A 5 -20.91 -10.58 16.69
N ASP A 6 -20.15 -10.32 15.60
CA ASP A 6 -20.04 -8.96 15.06
C ASP A 6 -21.41 -8.52 14.55
N PRO A 7 -22.01 -7.45 15.10
CA PRO A 7 -23.34 -6.98 14.73
C PRO A 7 -23.40 -6.48 13.27
N ASN A 8 -22.24 -6.31 12.64
CA ASN A 8 -22.16 -5.93 11.23
C ASN A 8 -22.15 -7.13 10.28
N LEU A 9 -22.16 -8.36 10.78
CA LEU A 9 -22.25 -9.55 9.94
C LEU A 9 -23.70 -10.02 9.84
N ARG A 10 -24.16 -10.30 8.62
CA ARG A 10 -25.41 -11.03 8.36
C ARG A 10 -25.04 -12.49 8.10
N ILE A 11 -25.37 -13.39 9.00
CA ILE A 11 -25.01 -14.81 8.92
C ILE A 11 -26.20 -15.60 8.37
N GLU A 12 -25.92 -16.50 7.43
CA GLU A 12 -26.88 -17.41 6.80
C GLU A 12 -26.39 -18.86 7.03
N GLY A 13 -27.22 -19.67 7.64
CA GLY A 13 -26.94 -21.08 7.89
C GLY A 13 -25.93 -21.34 9.02
N ASN A 14 -25.16 -22.41 8.89
CA ASN A 14 -24.26 -22.89 9.94
C ASN A 14 -22.84 -22.33 9.76
N VAL A 15 -22.56 -21.23 10.43
CA VAL A 15 -21.27 -20.56 10.50
C VAL A 15 -20.78 -20.55 11.94
N VAL A 16 -19.56 -21.00 12.19
CA VAL A 16 -18.97 -21.07 13.54
C VAL A 16 -17.59 -20.44 13.56
N PRO A 17 -17.09 -20.00 14.72
CA PRO A 17 -15.72 -19.52 14.85
C PRO A 17 -14.70 -20.58 14.43
N ALA A 18 -13.66 -20.16 13.73
CA ALA A 18 -12.52 -20.99 13.32
C ALA A 18 -11.21 -20.44 13.84
N LYS A 19 -10.24 -21.31 14.02
CA LYS A 19 -8.86 -20.98 14.33
C LYS A 19 -7.92 -21.83 13.50
N HIS A 20 -6.79 -21.24 13.09
CA HIS A 20 -5.72 -21.93 12.43
C HIS A 20 -4.39 -21.43 13.00
N ASP A 21 -3.57 -22.33 13.50
CA ASP A 21 -2.29 -22.00 14.13
C ASP A 21 -1.14 -22.29 13.18
N ILE A 22 -0.27 -21.30 12.96
CA ILE A 22 0.95 -21.42 12.16
C ILE A 22 2.12 -20.91 13.01
N GLY A 23 2.95 -21.84 13.49
CA GLY A 23 4.01 -21.48 14.41
C GLY A 23 3.46 -20.86 15.69
N GLU A 24 3.84 -19.62 15.99
CA GLU A 24 3.36 -18.87 17.16
C GLU A 24 2.12 -18.01 16.85
N GLU A 25 1.68 -17.96 15.60
CA GLU A 25 0.56 -17.14 15.17
C GLU A 25 -0.76 -17.92 15.18
N THR A 26 -1.78 -17.36 15.78
CA THR A 26 -3.16 -17.88 15.73
C THR A 26 -4.04 -17.02 14.83
N TRP A 27 -4.50 -17.60 13.75
CA TRP A 27 -5.44 -16.98 12.83
C TRP A 27 -6.87 -17.24 13.27
N ARG A 28 -7.68 -16.21 13.32
CA ARG A 28 -9.09 -16.31 13.73
C ARG A 28 -9.98 -15.97 12.56
N GLY A 29 -11.03 -16.76 12.40
CA GLY A 29 -11.96 -16.61 11.28
C GLY A 29 -13.29 -17.30 11.52
N LEU A 30 -13.94 -17.65 10.43
CA LEU A 30 -15.24 -18.31 10.40
C LEU A 30 -15.15 -19.57 9.56
N ASP A 31 -15.73 -20.65 10.09
CA ASP A 31 -15.91 -21.93 9.42
C ASP A 31 -17.35 -22.02 8.93
N LEU A 32 -17.53 -22.29 7.64
CA LEU A 32 -18.82 -22.33 6.94
C LEU A 32 -19.12 -23.76 6.51
N GLN A 33 -20.29 -24.27 6.89
CA GLN A 33 -20.81 -25.49 6.32
C GLN A 33 -21.29 -25.23 4.88
N ALA A 34 -21.29 -26.25 4.04
CA ALA A 34 -21.89 -26.18 2.71
C ALA A 34 -23.28 -25.52 2.74
N HIS A 35 -23.56 -24.65 1.79
CA HIS A 35 -24.77 -23.83 1.69
C HIS A 35 -24.96 -22.81 2.83
N SER A 36 -23.93 -22.51 3.58
CA SER A 36 -23.90 -21.42 4.55
C SER A 36 -23.05 -20.27 4.05
N GLY A 37 -23.24 -19.09 4.62
CA GLY A 37 -22.49 -17.93 4.25
C GLY A 37 -22.61 -16.78 5.25
N PHE A 38 -21.96 -15.70 4.93
CA PHE A 38 -22.15 -14.43 5.64
C PHE A 38 -21.99 -13.26 4.67
N THR A 39 -22.61 -12.15 5.03
CA THR A 39 -22.48 -10.88 4.31
C THR A 39 -21.96 -9.83 5.26
N ILE A 40 -21.02 -9.04 4.77
CA ILE A 40 -20.54 -7.83 5.41
C ILE A 40 -21.20 -6.67 4.66
N PRO A 41 -22.23 -6.04 5.23
CA PRO A 41 -22.98 -5.01 4.53
C PRO A 41 -22.21 -3.69 4.52
N ASP A 42 -22.35 -2.96 3.43
CA ASP A 42 -21.86 -1.60 3.24
C ASP A 42 -20.41 -1.41 3.68
N VAL A 43 -19.51 -2.21 3.08
CA VAL A 43 -18.07 -2.20 3.44
C VAL A 43 -17.41 -0.86 3.21
N ARG A 44 -17.97 0.04 2.38
CA ARG A 44 -17.42 1.39 2.16
C ARG A 44 -17.54 2.31 3.36
N ARG A 45 -18.53 2.11 4.24
CA ARG A 45 -18.61 2.86 5.50
C ARG A 45 -17.44 2.54 6.44
N PHE A 46 -16.77 1.42 6.20
CA PHE A 46 -15.60 0.98 6.94
C PHE A 46 -14.28 1.35 6.27
N ILE A 47 -14.28 2.28 5.32
CA ILE A 47 -13.09 2.69 4.58
C ILE A 47 -11.95 3.15 5.49
N ASN A 48 -12.28 3.67 6.66
CA ASN A 48 -11.34 3.96 7.74
C ASN A 48 -11.12 2.77 8.68
N PHE A 49 -11.77 1.65 8.41
CA PHE A 49 -11.70 0.47 9.23
C PHE A 49 -10.60 -0.43 8.70
N ARG A 50 -9.40 -0.24 9.23
CA ARG A 50 -8.18 -0.95 8.84
C ARG A 50 -8.29 -2.49 8.90
N ALA A 51 -9.35 -3.02 9.49
CA ALA A 51 -9.60 -4.44 9.61
C ALA A 51 -10.37 -5.06 8.43
N PHE A 52 -10.77 -4.24 7.45
CA PHE A 52 -11.53 -4.70 6.30
C PHE A 52 -10.75 -4.52 5.00
N PRO A 53 -9.79 -5.37 4.76
CA PRO A 53 -9.27 -5.45 3.41
C PRO A 53 -10.39 -6.10 2.58
N ALA A 54 -11.13 -5.30 1.85
CA ALA A 54 -12.03 -5.80 0.84
C ALA A 54 -11.34 -6.78 -0.11
N THR A 55 -10.09 -7.10 0.15
CA THR A 55 -9.32 -7.64 -0.94
C THR A 55 -8.06 -8.35 -0.59
N CYS A 56 -7.40 -7.98 0.45
CA CYS A 56 -6.15 -8.60 0.82
C CYS A 56 -6.17 -8.97 2.28
N GLY A 57 -5.43 -9.96 2.63
CA GLY A 57 -5.32 -10.36 3.98
C GLY A 57 -6.34 -11.41 4.44
N TRP A 58 -7.05 -12.04 3.51
CA TRP A 58 -7.90 -13.19 3.82
C TRP A 58 -7.20 -14.48 3.41
N MET A 59 -7.35 -15.50 4.26
CA MET A 59 -6.90 -16.85 3.97
C MET A 59 -8.13 -17.75 3.92
N VAL A 60 -8.13 -18.70 3.01
CA VAL A 60 -9.15 -19.74 2.95
C VAL A 60 -8.53 -21.12 3.10
N GLU A 61 -9.30 -22.00 3.70
CA GLU A 61 -8.99 -23.42 3.82
C GLU A 61 -10.25 -24.22 3.52
N THR A 62 -10.20 -25.07 2.51
CA THR A 62 -11.34 -25.89 2.10
C THR A 62 -10.92 -27.32 1.77
N PRO A 63 -11.76 -28.33 2.06
CA PRO A 63 -11.55 -29.68 1.57
C PRO A 63 -11.79 -29.74 0.05
N PRO A 64 -11.35 -30.81 -0.63
CA PRO A 64 -11.38 -30.90 -2.10
C PRO A 64 -12.76 -30.73 -2.77
N LYS A 65 -13.84 -30.95 -2.04
CA LYS A 65 -15.22 -30.91 -2.57
C LYS A 65 -15.98 -29.63 -2.16
N LEU A 66 -15.30 -28.68 -1.55
CA LEU A 66 -15.87 -27.39 -1.16
C LEU A 66 -15.06 -26.26 -1.76
N SER A 67 -15.74 -25.19 -2.14
CA SER A 67 -15.12 -23.91 -2.47
C SER A 67 -15.77 -22.80 -1.66
N LEU A 68 -15.06 -21.74 -1.38
CA LEU A 68 -15.65 -20.50 -0.87
C LEU A 68 -15.78 -19.52 -2.03
N LYS A 69 -16.98 -19.04 -2.27
CA LYS A 69 -17.28 -17.97 -3.22
C LYS A 69 -17.25 -16.66 -2.48
N LEU A 70 -16.36 -15.77 -2.87
CA LEU A 70 -16.32 -14.38 -2.42
C LEU A 70 -16.87 -13.50 -3.53
N SER A 71 -17.78 -12.59 -3.18
CA SER A 71 -18.35 -11.66 -4.15
C SER A 71 -18.50 -10.26 -3.56
N PHE A 72 -18.31 -9.25 -4.43
CA PHE A 72 -18.83 -7.91 -4.19
C PHE A 72 -20.23 -7.80 -4.78
N ARG A 73 -21.13 -7.22 -4.01
CA ARG A 73 -22.51 -6.98 -4.40
C ARG A 73 -22.90 -5.52 -4.18
N ASP A 74 -23.77 -5.00 -5.01
CA ASP A 74 -24.39 -3.69 -4.74
C ASP A 74 -25.31 -3.81 -3.53
N HIS A 75 -25.14 -2.90 -2.56
CA HIS A 75 -25.87 -2.94 -1.28
C HIS A 75 -27.39 -2.74 -1.44
N GLY A 76 -27.80 -1.93 -2.43
CA GLY A 76 -29.22 -1.60 -2.65
C GLY A 76 -29.98 -2.61 -3.49
N THR A 77 -29.33 -3.17 -4.50
CA THR A 77 -29.95 -4.08 -5.49
C THR A 77 -29.59 -5.54 -5.29
N ASP A 78 -28.59 -5.84 -4.49
CA ASP A 78 -28.00 -7.20 -4.31
C ASP A 78 -27.41 -7.77 -5.62
N GLU A 79 -27.16 -6.93 -6.62
CA GLU A 79 -26.49 -7.34 -7.86
C GLU A 79 -25.05 -7.75 -7.61
N GLU A 80 -24.65 -8.89 -8.18
CA GLU A 80 -23.25 -9.34 -8.11
C GLU A 80 -22.38 -8.56 -9.09
N LEU A 81 -21.43 -7.80 -8.58
CA LEU A 81 -20.52 -6.95 -9.35
C LEU A 81 -19.26 -7.69 -9.77
N SER A 82 -18.76 -8.55 -8.91
CA SER A 82 -17.62 -9.43 -9.17
C SER A 82 -17.59 -10.58 -8.18
N SER A 83 -17.07 -11.73 -8.60
CA SER A 83 -16.88 -12.86 -7.70
C SER A 83 -15.71 -13.74 -8.09
N ARG A 84 -15.22 -14.52 -7.13
CA ARG A 84 -14.25 -15.59 -7.34
C ARG A 84 -14.54 -16.77 -6.44
N LEU A 85 -14.19 -17.96 -6.93
CA LEU A 85 -14.20 -19.20 -6.17
C LEU A 85 -12.79 -19.54 -5.74
N PHE A 86 -12.63 -19.91 -4.47
CA PHE A 86 -11.37 -20.32 -3.87
C PHE A 86 -11.53 -21.69 -3.25
N SER A 87 -10.55 -22.56 -3.49
CA SER A 87 -10.49 -23.92 -2.91
C SER A 87 -9.06 -24.34 -2.67
N GLY A 88 -8.86 -25.22 -1.69
CA GLY A 88 -7.56 -25.79 -1.38
C GLY A 88 -7.10 -25.57 0.06
N SER A 89 -5.88 -25.97 0.36
CA SER A 89 -5.24 -25.78 1.66
C SER A 89 -5.00 -24.30 1.93
N PHE A 90 -4.79 -23.97 3.20
CA PHE A 90 -4.60 -22.61 3.69
C PHE A 90 -3.81 -21.70 2.75
N GLN A 91 -4.50 -20.81 2.06
CA GLN A 91 -3.95 -19.96 0.99
C GLN A 91 -4.52 -18.55 0.99
N PRO A 92 -3.74 -17.54 0.57
CA PRO A 92 -4.22 -16.18 0.46
C PRO A 92 -5.25 -16.04 -0.67
N VAL A 93 -6.27 -15.24 -0.42
CA VAL A 93 -7.30 -14.90 -1.41
C VAL A 93 -7.42 -13.40 -1.58
N THR A 94 -7.65 -12.99 -2.81
CA THR A 94 -7.85 -11.61 -3.18
C THR A 94 -9.08 -11.47 -4.08
N LEU A 95 -9.88 -10.46 -3.83
CA LEU A 95 -11.01 -10.08 -4.67
C LEU A 95 -10.84 -8.62 -5.09
N PRO A 96 -10.65 -8.33 -6.39
CA PRO A 96 -10.45 -6.96 -6.86
C PRO A 96 -11.62 -6.06 -6.50
N TRP A 97 -11.30 -4.90 -5.95
CA TRP A 97 -12.29 -3.89 -5.61
C TRP A 97 -13.00 -3.36 -6.86
N PRO A 98 -14.34 -3.33 -6.93
CA PRO A 98 -15.08 -2.82 -8.09
C PRO A 98 -15.04 -1.28 -8.11
N ARG A 99 -13.93 -0.71 -8.58
CA ARG A 99 -13.64 0.73 -8.51
C ARG A 99 -14.59 1.60 -9.33
N SER A 100 -15.19 1.06 -10.39
CA SER A 100 -16.19 1.76 -11.21
C SER A 100 -17.53 1.90 -10.51
N HIS A 101 -17.80 1.10 -9.49
CA HIS A 101 -19.05 1.17 -8.75
C HIS A 101 -18.91 2.20 -7.62
N LEU A 102 -19.77 3.22 -7.63
CA LEU A 102 -19.71 4.34 -6.67
C LEU A 102 -20.65 4.16 -5.47
N GLY A 103 -21.60 3.23 -5.55
CA GLY A 103 -22.56 2.95 -4.48
C GLY A 103 -21.98 2.20 -3.28
N ALA A 104 -22.82 1.96 -2.29
CA ALA A 104 -22.50 1.10 -1.17
C ALA A 104 -22.30 -0.34 -1.65
N LEU A 105 -21.35 -1.06 -1.05
CA LEU A 105 -20.93 -2.40 -1.44
C LEU A 105 -21.05 -3.37 -0.29
N ASP A 106 -21.58 -4.55 -0.57
CA ASP A 106 -21.54 -5.70 0.32
C ASP A 106 -20.43 -6.68 -0.10
N ILE A 107 -19.79 -7.32 0.85
CA ILE A 107 -18.97 -8.52 0.60
C ILE A 107 -19.76 -9.73 1.08
N ARG A 108 -19.99 -10.68 0.17
CA ARG A 108 -20.64 -11.93 0.49
C ARG A 108 -19.65 -13.09 0.36
N VAL A 109 -19.68 -13.97 1.35
CA VAL A 109 -18.90 -15.22 1.37
C VAL A 109 -19.87 -16.39 1.50
N GLU A 110 -19.78 -17.35 0.59
CA GLU A 110 -20.67 -18.51 0.51
C GLU A 110 -19.85 -19.79 0.36
N ALA A 111 -20.24 -20.82 1.10
CA ALA A 111 -19.68 -22.16 0.96
C ALA A 111 -20.44 -22.96 -0.09
N VAL A 112 -19.78 -23.33 -1.17
CA VAL A 112 -20.34 -24.04 -2.33
C VAL A 112 -19.75 -25.44 -2.43
N GLY A 113 -20.58 -26.45 -2.47
CA GLY A 113 -20.16 -27.85 -2.55
C GLY A 113 -20.56 -28.66 -1.33
N THR A 114 -19.68 -29.52 -0.81
CA THR A 114 -19.96 -30.40 0.34
C THR A 114 -18.84 -30.35 1.36
N GLY A 115 -19.19 -30.33 2.65
CA GLY A 115 -18.27 -30.28 3.77
C GLY A 115 -18.28 -28.94 4.47
N ARG A 116 -17.17 -28.60 5.09
CA ARG A 116 -16.95 -27.33 5.80
C ARG A 116 -15.65 -26.70 5.30
N GLY A 117 -15.62 -25.40 5.20
CA GLY A 117 -14.43 -24.62 4.86
C GLY A 117 -14.32 -23.36 5.69
N ALA A 118 -13.12 -22.89 5.90
CA ALA A 118 -12.86 -21.75 6.76
C ALA A 118 -12.29 -20.57 5.97
N ILE A 119 -12.67 -19.37 6.41
CA ILE A 119 -12.08 -18.12 5.98
C ILE A 119 -11.55 -17.36 7.19
N PHE A 120 -10.34 -16.89 7.09
CA PHE A 120 -9.65 -16.17 8.14
C PHE A 120 -9.35 -14.76 7.67
N LEU A 121 -9.53 -13.80 8.56
CA LEU A 121 -9.02 -12.46 8.34
C LEU A 121 -7.51 -12.53 8.50
N ALA A 122 -6.83 -12.45 7.38
CA ALA A 122 -5.40 -12.60 7.35
C ALA A 122 -4.71 -11.35 7.90
N ASN A 123 -3.81 -11.58 8.85
CA ASN A 123 -2.64 -10.76 9.02
C ASN A 123 -1.46 -11.51 8.38
N HIS A 124 -1.60 -11.81 7.09
CA HIS A 124 -0.65 -12.67 6.40
C HIS A 124 0.60 -11.89 6.03
N ARG A 125 1.78 -12.44 6.32
CA ARG A 125 3.07 -11.81 6.03
C ARG A 125 3.23 -11.42 4.57
N ALA A 126 2.79 -12.26 3.64
CA ALA A 126 2.88 -12.00 2.20
C ALA A 126 1.99 -10.82 1.73
N LEU A 127 1.06 -10.35 2.55
CA LEU A 127 0.15 -9.25 2.26
C LEU A 127 0.30 -8.12 3.30
N SER A 128 1.25 -8.25 4.20
CA SER A 128 1.51 -7.30 5.29
C SER A 128 2.74 -6.45 4.98
N ARG A 129 2.82 -5.31 5.67
CA ARG A 129 4.01 -4.47 5.66
C ARG A 129 5.25 -5.21 6.19
N ASP A 130 5.08 -6.15 7.11
CA ASP A 130 6.18 -6.96 7.67
C ASP A 130 6.90 -7.75 6.59
N TRP A 131 6.17 -8.33 5.62
CA TRP A 131 6.78 -9.00 4.47
C TRP A 131 7.65 -8.04 3.64
N LEU A 132 7.20 -6.80 3.42
CA LEU A 132 8.00 -5.80 2.70
C LEU A 132 9.28 -5.44 3.46
N ILE A 133 9.18 -5.29 4.77
CA ILE A 133 10.33 -5.02 5.64
C ILE A 133 11.34 -6.17 5.59
N GLU A 134 10.87 -7.41 5.51
CA GLU A 134 11.74 -8.59 5.37
C GLU A 134 12.51 -8.63 4.04
N LEU A 135 12.04 -7.95 2.99
CA LEU A 135 12.76 -7.82 1.72
C LEU A 135 13.94 -6.85 1.79
N ALA A 136 13.96 -5.93 2.77
CA ALA A 136 15.05 -5.01 3.00
C ALA A 136 16.21 -5.74 3.70
N ARG A 137 17.12 -6.28 2.91
CA ARG A 137 18.32 -7.02 3.35
C ARG A 137 19.57 -6.45 2.70
N GLY A 138 20.70 -6.55 3.38
CA GLY A 138 21.97 -5.98 2.93
C GLY A 138 22.10 -4.52 3.29
N THR A 139 22.80 -3.75 2.47
CA THR A 139 23.04 -2.31 2.64
C THR A 139 21.98 -1.52 1.88
N GLY A 140 21.30 -0.59 2.54
CA GLY A 140 20.24 0.17 1.88
C GLY A 140 19.88 1.47 2.54
N VAL A 141 18.80 2.06 2.04
CA VAL A 141 18.30 3.33 2.54
C VAL A 141 16.80 3.28 2.79
N GLU A 142 16.34 3.99 3.83
CA GLU A 142 14.97 4.39 4.01
C GLU A 142 14.85 5.88 3.74
N ILE A 143 14.04 6.27 2.77
CA ILE A 143 13.78 7.67 2.40
C ILE A 143 12.59 8.17 3.20
N GLY A 144 12.69 9.33 3.82
CA GLY A 144 11.63 9.95 4.59
C GLY A 144 11.17 9.10 5.79
N PRO A 145 12.09 8.62 6.65
CA PRO A 145 11.73 7.72 7.76
C PRO A 145 10.81 8.36 8.79
N GLY A 146 10.79 9.69 8.85
CA GLY A 146 10.05 10.41 9.88
C GLY A 146 10.57 10.10 11.30
N PRO A 147 9.72 10.21 12.34
CA PRO A 147 10.14 9.98 13.72
C PRO A 147 10.31 8.49 14.06
N GLN A 148 9.80 7.60 13.22
CA GLN A 148 9.77 6.16 13.48
C GLN A 148 10.13 5.39 12.21
N PRO A 149 11.42 5.19 11.93
CA PRO A 149 11.86 4.41 10.79
C PRO A 149 11.27 2.98 10.85
N GLN A 150 10.95 2.44 9.70
CA GLN A 150 10.37 1.10 9.58
C GLN A 150 11.43 0.03 9.38
N ILE A 151 12.52 0.39 8.69
CA ILE A 151 13.66 -0.50 8.52
C ILE A 151 14.64 -0.22 9.65
N LEU A 152 14.92 -1.22 10.46
CA LEU A 152 15.86 -1.10 11.57
C LEU A 152 17.16 -1.81 11.24
N ALA A 153 18.27 -1.17 11.56
CA ALA A 153 19.59 -1.80 11.50
C ALA A 153 19.64 -3.03 12.41
N GLY A 154 20.29 -4.08 11.94
CA GLY A 154 20.39 -5.34 12.68
C GLY A 154 21.11 -6.42 11.87
N PRO A 155 21.09 -7.67 12.31
CA PRO A 155 21.74 -8.76 11.59
C PRO A 155 21.27 -8.84 10.13
N GLY A 156 22.20 -8.61 9.19
CA GLY A 156 21.92 -8.64 7.74
C GLY A 156 21.19 -7.43 7.19
N VAL A 157 21.10 -6.32 7.96
CA VAL A 157 20.51 -5.06 7.51
C VAL A 157 21.39 -3.89 7.97
N ASP A 158 21.98 -3.20 7.02
CA ASP A 158 22.68 -1.93 7.21
C ASP A 158 21.90 -0.84 6.49
N VAL A 159 21.26 0.06 7.25
CA VAL A 159 20.33 1.07 6.71
C VAL A 159 20.80 2.47 7.07
N SER A 160 20.81 3.36 6.06
CA SER A 160 20.90 4.80 6.23
C SER A 160 19.54 5.47 6.04
N TYR A 161 19.31 6.52 6.81
CA TYR A 161 18.04 7.27 6.79
C TYR A 161 18.24 8.59 6.05
N VAL A 162 17.54 8.75 4.93
CA VAL A 162 17.70 9.91 4.04
C VAL A 162 16.56 10.90 4.22
N GLU A 163 16.89 12.12 4.57
CA GLU A 163 15.97 13.25 4.71
C GLU A 163 16.53 14.52 4.06
N GLN A 164 15.66 15.45 3.68
CA GLN A 164 16.03 16.68 2.98
C GLN A 164 16.71 17.72 3.87
N MET A 165 16.61 17.60 5.18
CA MET A 165 17.12 18.58 6.15
C MET A 165 17.86 17.93 7.30
N PRO A 166 18.74 18.66 7.99
CA PRO A 166 19.41 18.16 9.20
C PRO A 166 18.42 17.77 10.31
N PRO A 167 18.80 16.83 11.20
CA PRO A 167 17.93 16.34 12.28
C PRO A 167 17.33 17.43 13.16
N GLY A 168 18.11 18.47 13.47
CA GLY A 168 17.63 19.60 14.28
C GLY A 168 16.49 20.37 13.61
N GLU A 169 16.66 20.72 12.35
CA GLU A 169 15.64 21.40 11.54
C GLU A 169 14.40 20.54 11.37
N TRP A 170 14.58 19.25 11.09
CA TRP A 170 13.47 18.30 10.99
C TRP A 170 12.66 18.26 12.28
N ASN A 171 13.36 18.18 13.43
CA ASN A 171 12.72 18.11 14.74
C ASN A 171 11.97 19.42 15.08
N GLU A 172 12.54 20.57 14.73
CA GLU A 172 11.84 21.85 14.88
C GLU A 172 10.58 21.96 14.02
N LEU A 173 10.63 21.43 12.81
CA LEU A 173 9.50 21.50 11.86
C LEU A 173 8.38 20.53 12.21
N TYR A 174 8.72 19.26 12.43
CA TYR A 174 7.74 18.17 12.53
C TYR A 174 7.43 17.73 13.97
N ASN A 175 8.32 17.98 14.94
CA ASN A 175 8.16 17.54 16.31
C ASN A 175 7.92 18.68 17.31
N LYS A 176 7.31 19.78 16.86
CA LYS A 176 6.95 20.89 17.75
C LYS A 176 6.17 20.41 18.96
N GLY A 177 6.72 20.70 20.15
CA GLY A 177 6.12 20.30 21.42
C GLY A 177 6.30 18.84 21.81
N GLY A 178 7.21 18.11 21.17
CA GLY A 178 7.49 16.70 21.49
C GLY A 178 6.34 15.75 21.17
N LYS A 179 5.48 16.09 20.24
CA LYS A 179 4.28 15.31 19.89
C LYS A 179 4.61 13.92 19.32
N TYR A 180 5.73 13.82 18.61
CA TYR A 180 6.16 12.57 17.97
C TYR A 180 7.42 12.06 18.66
N PRO A 181 7.41 10.83 19.19
CA PRO A 181 8.60 10.24 19.78
C PRO A 181 9.64 9.98 18.69
N VAL A 182 10.77 10.67 18.76
CA VAL A 182 11.89 10.46 17.86
C VAL A 182 12.77 9.35 18.41
N ARG A 183 13.20 8.42 17.56
CA ARG A 183 14.13 7.36 17.94
C ARG A 183 15.56 7.88 17.82
N PRO A 184 16.36 7.85 18.90
CA PRO A 184 17.73 8.36 18.88
C PRO A 184 18.65 7.66 17.86
N GLU A 185 18.39 6.38 17.60
CA GLU A 185 19.16 5.56 16.63
C GLU A 185 19.07 6.13 15.22
N LEU A 186 17.95 6.80 14.88
CA LEU A 186 17.77 7.46 13.60
C LEU A 186 18.90 8.43 13.28
N TRP A 187 19.30 9.21 14.27
CA TRP A 187 20.29 10.28 14.07
C TRP A 187 21.71 9.76 13.81
N GLY A 188 22.03 8.54 14.26
CA GLY A 188 23.33 7.92 14.04
C GLY A 188 23.59 7.57 12.58
N ASN A 189 22.56 7.20 11.85
CA ASN A 189 22.64 6.80 10.44
C ASN A 189 21.93 7.81 9.50
N TYR A 190 21.74 9.02 9.97
CA TYR A 190 21.03 10.06 9.25
C TYR A 190 21.91 10.69 8.17
N VAL A 191 21.36 10.81 6.96
CA VAL A 191 22.04 11.40 5.80
C VAL A 191 21.14 12.48 5.22
N VAL A 192 21.67 13.69 5.09
CA VAL A 192 20.97 14.77 4.39
C VAL A 192 21.12 14.58 2.88
N GLY A 193 20.01 14.47 2.18
CA GLY A 193 20.02 14.22 0.74
C GLY A 193 18.63 14.31 0.12
N GLU A 194 18.63 14.41 -1.19
CA GLU A 194 17.40 14.44 -2.00
C GLU A 194 17.07 13.04 -2.53
N ALA A 195 15.80 12.67 -2.54
CA ALA A 195 15.35 11.41 -3.14
C ALA A 195 15.75 11.27 -4.61
N SER A 196 15.82 12.38 -5.35
CA SER A 196 16.24 12.42 -6.75
C SER A 196 17.75 12.22 -6.96
N ARG A 197 18.55 12.44 -5.92
CA ARG A 197 20.01 12.34 -5.94
C ARG A 197 20.52 11.78 -4.64
N LEU A 198 20.31 10.48 -4.44
CA LEU A 198 20.77 9.78 -3.26
C LEU A 198 22.32 9.84 -3.17
N PRO A 199 22.90 10.25 -2.01
CA PRO A 199 24.33 10.46 -1.86
C PRO A 199 25.12 9.16 -1.62
N PHE A 200 24.86 8.16 -2.44
CA PHE A 200 25.50 6.84 -2.40
C PHE A 200 26.12 6.51 -3.75
N ALA A 201 27.13 5.65 -3.75
CA ALA A 201 27.77 5.20 -4.96
C ALA A 201 26.79 4.38 -5.84
N ASP A 202 26.99 4.41 -7.15
CA ASP A 202 26.20 3.61 -8.07
C ASP A 202 26.45 2.12 -7.80
N GLY A 203 25.39 1.32 -7.87
CA GLY A 203 25.44 -0.11 -7.64
C GLY A 203 25.75 -0.53 -6.20
N SER A 204 25.65 0.36 -5.21
CA SER A 204 26.05 0.08 -3.82
C SER A 204 24.89 -0.31 -2.89
N LEU A 205 23.65 -0.15 -3.31
CA LEU A 205 22.49 -0.40 -2.46
C LEU A 205 21.79 -1.71 -2.82
N ASP A 206 21.52 -2.53 -1.82
CA ASP A 206 20.70 -3.73 -1.96
C ASP A 206 19.20 -3.41 -1.86
N PHE A 207 18.84 -2.30 -1.21
CA PHE A 207 17.46 -1.83 -1.17
C PHE A 207 17.33 -0.31 -1.05
N ILE A 208 16.21 0.20 -1.56
CA ILE A 208 15.70 1.55 -1.33
C ILE A 208 14.26 1.38 -0.86
N PHE A 209 13.97 1.82 0.36
CA PHE A 209 12.65 1.73 0.97
C PHE A 209 12.04 3.12 1.12
N GLY A 210 10.75 3.26 0.81
CA GLY A 210 9.99 4.48 1.05
C GLY A 210 8.54 4.18 1.42
N SER A 211 8.08 4.77 2.52
CA SER A 211 6.70 4.62 2.96
C SER A 211 6.04 5.99 3.05
N HIS A 212 5.00 6.23 2.26
CA HIS A 212 4.36 7.53 2.12
C HIS A 212 5.36 8.63 1.70
N VAL A 213 6.17 8.30 0.70
CA VAL A 213 7.17 9.19 0.07
C VAL A 213 6.87 9.36 -1.41
N PHE A 214 6.54 8.27 -2.09
CA PHE A 214 6.46 8.23 -3.55
C PHE A 214 5.41 9.17 -4.13
N GLU A 215 4.31 9.40 -3.42
CA GLU A 215 3.25 10.36 -3.76
C GLU A 215 3.69 11.83 -3.71
N HIS A 216 4.75 12.13 -2.97
CA HIS A 216 5.31 13.48 -2.88
C HIS A 216 6.31 13.80 -3.99
N LEU A 217 6.80 12.77 -4.69
CA LEU A 217 7.86 12.90 -5.67
C LEU A 217 7.31 13.32 -7.04
N VAL A 218 7.68 14.50 -7.49
CA VAL A 218 7.48 14.93 -8.87
C VAL A 218 8.45 14.16 -9.76
N ASN A 219 8.07 13.84 -11.01
CA ASN A 219 8.88 13.05 -11.94
C ASN A 219 9.19 11.63 -11.44
N PRO A 220 8.18 10.81 -11.16
CA PRO A 220 8.40 9.46 -10.64
C PRO A 220 9.22 8.58 -11.57
N ILE A 221 9.16 8.78 -12.90
CA ILE A 221 10.02 8.09 -13.87
C ILE A 221 11.50 8.44 -13.63
N GLY A 222 11.79 9.72 -13.42
CA GLY A 222 13.15 10.18 -13.13
C GLY A 222 13.69 9.61 -11.83
N HIS A 223 12.87 9.56 -10.77
CA HIS A 223 13.25 8.95 -9.50
C HIS A 223 13.56 7.46 -9.66
N LEU A 224 12.68 6.71 -10.31
CA LEU A 224 12.92 5.28 -10.55
C LEU A 224 14.19 5.04 -11.36
N LYS A 225 14.47 5.89 -12.36
CA LYS A 225 15.73 5.82 -13.11
C LYS A 225 16.95 6.07 -12.22
N ALA A 226 16.94 7.16 -11.43
CA ALA A 226 18.03 7.51 -10.53
C ALA A 226 18.25 6.44 -9.43
N TRP A 227 17.17 5.90 -8.89
CA TRP A 227 17.24 4.85 -7.87
C TRP A 227 17.84 3.55 -8.43
N ARG A 228 17.46 3.19 -9.67
CA ARG A 228 18.05 2.02 -10.32
C ARG A 228 19.56 2.11 -10.42
N GLU A 229 20.10 3.28 -10.75
CA GLU A 229 21.56 3.50 -10.85
C GLU A 229 22.29 3.24 -9.51
N LYS A 230 21.60 3.48 -8.38
CA LYS A 230 22.15 3.23 -7.04
C LYS A 230 22.06 1.77 -6.59
N LEU A 231 21.14 1.01 -7.17
CA LEU A 231 20.92 -0.38 -6.78
C LEU A 231 21.98 -1.33 -7.36
N ALA A 232 22.47 -2.23 -6.52
CA ALA A 232 23.22 -3.40 -6.94
C ALA A 232 22.35 -4.32 -7.83
N PRO A 233 22.94 -5.23 -8.62
CA PRO A 233 22.17 -6.27 -9.31
C PRO A 233 21.33 -7.08 -8.32
N GLY A 234 20.05 -7.27 -8.62
CA GLY A 234 19.06 -7.90 -7.72
C GLY A 234 18.58 -7.04 -6.57
N GLY A 235 19.11 -5.82 -6.42
CA GLY A 235 18.65 -4.85 -5.44
C GLY A 235 17.20 -4.41 -5.68
N LYS A 236 16.53 -3.89 -4.66
CA LYS A 236 15.08 -3.65 -4.68
C LYS A 236 14.70 -2.22 -4.34
N VAL A 237 13.76 -1.66 -5.10
CA VAL A 237 12.93 -0.53 -4.64
C VAL A 237 11.70 -1.12 -3.97
N ILE A 238 11.40 -0.70 -2.75
CA ILE A 238 10.28 -1.19 -1.94
C ILE A 238 9.46 0.01 -1.50
N CYS A 239 8.21 0.14 -1.95
CA CYS A 239 7.38 1.29 -1.63
C CYS A 239 6.03 0.90 -1.04
N VAL A 240 5.64 1.66 -0.02
CA VAL A 240 4.28 1.72 0.50
C VAL A 240 3.67 3.05 0.04
N VAL A 241 2.60 2.98 -0.72
CA VAL A 241 1.99 4.14 -1.38
C VAL A 241 0.53 4.28 -0.96
N PRO A 242 0.04 5.48 -0.60
CA PRO A 242 -1.36 5.67 -0.27
C PRO A 242 -2.24 5.33 -1.48
N ASP A 243 -3.26 4.50 -1.23
CA ASP A 243 -4.27 4.20 -2.25
C ASP A 243 -5.23 5.36 -2.39
N LEU A 244 -5.42 5.81 -3.62
CA LEU A 244 -6.35 6.89 -3.96
C LEU A 244 -7.75 6.65 -3.37
N GLY A 245 -8.26 5.43 -3.48
CA GLY A 245 -9.60 5.08 -3.00
C GLY A 245 -9.70 4.85 -1.49
N GLY A 246 -8.56 4.70 -0.80
CA GLY A 246 -8.51 4.35 0.62
C GLY A 246 -8.06 5.47 1.56
N THR A 247 -7.75 6.66 1.03
CA THR A 247 -7.17 7.75 1.80
C THR A 247 -7.95 9.07 1.63
N LYS A 248 -7.45 10.14 2.24
CA LYS A 248 -7.97 11.51 2.05
C LYS A 248 -7.96 11.96 0.59
N ASP A 249 -7.22 11.26 -0.28
CA ASP A 249 -7.08 11.57 -1.70
C ASP A 249 -8.24 11.02 -2.55
N ALA A 250 -9.23 10.37 -1.96
CA ALA A 250 -10.34 9.71 -2.66
C ALA A 250 -11.17 10.66 -3.56
N LEU A 251 -11.06 11.96 -3.34
CA LEU A 251 -11.72 12.98 -4.15
C LEU A 251 -10.82 13.58 -5.25
N GLN A 252 -9.61 13.08 -5.39
CA GLN A 252 -8.66 13.52 -6.42
C GLN A 252 -8.79 12.67 -7.68
N ASP A 253 -8.44 13.26 -8.80
CA ASP A 253 -8.27 12.50 -10.03
C ASP A 253 -6.96 11.70 -9.97
N ARG A 254 -7.00 10.50 -10.52
CA ARG A 254 -5.83 9.65 -10.68
C ARG A 254 -4.77 10.35 -11.54
N SER A 255 -3.50 10.34 -11.13
CA SER A 255 -2.41 10.80 -11.97
C SER A 255 -2.26 9.92 -13.22
N SER A 256 -1.95 10.54 -14.34
CA SER A 256 -1.84 9.84 -15.62
C SER A 256 -0.38 9.55 -15.99
N PHE A 257 -0.19 8.52 -16.81
CA PHE A 257 1.13 8.19 -17.33
C PHE A 257 1.70 9.29 -18.23
N ASP A 258 0.84 10.01 -18.97
CA ASP A 258 1.27 11.12 -19.82
C ASP A 258 1.77 12.33 -19.01
N GLU A 259 1.17 12.58 -17.84
CA GLU A 259 1.64 13.57 -16.87
C GLU A 259 3.07 13.24 -16.44
N TRP A 260 3.33 12.02 -15.97
CA TRP A 260 4.68 11.58 -15.57
C TRP A 260 5.71 11.62 -16.69
N ARG A 261 5.30 11.24 -17.92
CA ARG A 261 6.17 11.36 -19.11
C ARG A 261 6.51 12.80 -19.43
N LYS A 262 5.57 13.73 -19.25
CA LYS A 262 5.79 15.16 -19.47
C LYS A 262 6.81 15.70 -18.46
N GLU A 263 6.65 15.39 -17.19
CA GLU A 263 7.58 15.77 -16.13
C GLU A 263 8.98 15.23 -16.39
N PHE A 264 9.09 13.95 -16.75
CA PHE A 264 10.36 13.32 -17.11
C PHE A 264 11.05 14.01 -18.29
N LYS A 265 10.30 14.34 -19.36
CA LYS A 265 10.85 15.04 -20.51
C LYS A 265 11.27 16.48 -20.21
N GLN A 266 10.60 17.12 -19.26
CA GLN A 266 10.89 18.50 -18.83
C GLN A 266 11.95 18.58 -17.74
N ASP A 267 12.47 17.45 -17.27
CA ASP A 267 13.39 17.37 -16.15
C ASP A 267 12.86 18.10 -14.90
N LEU A 268 11.56 17.92 -14.62
CA LEU A 268 10.86 18.62 -13.56
C LEU A 268 11.01 17.85 -12.22
N TRP A 269 11.65 18.45 -11.24
CA TRP A 269 11.93 17.79 -9.95
C TRP A 269 11.21 18.43 -8.74
N LYS A 270 10.57 19.57 -8.93
CA LYS A 270 9.89 20.28 -7.85
C LYS A 270 8.41 20.45 -8.17
N PRO A 271 7.53 20.43 -7.16
CA PRO A 271 6.12 20.70 -7.37
C PRO A 271 5.90 22.09 -7.98
N THR A 272 5.02 22.15 -8.94
CA THR A 272 4.54 23.39 -9.57
C THR A 272 3.28 23.90 -8.91
N GLU A 273 2.88 25.12 -9.24
CA GLU A 273 1.61 25.71 -8.80
C GLU A 273 0.41 24.78 -9.12
N GLN A 274 0.43 24.08 -10.27
CA GLN A 274 -0.62 23.12 -10.63
C GLN A 274 -0.68 21.94 -9.68
N HIS A 275 0.46 21.43 -9.21
CA HIS A 275 0.48 20.35 -8.19
C HIS A 275 -0.16 20.83 -6.88
N TYR A 276 0.16 22.04 -6.44
CA TYR A 276 -0.47 22.64 -5.25
C TYR A 276 -1.96 22.86 -5.45
N ALA A 277 -2.37 23.41 -6.60
CA ALA A 277 -3.78 23.64 -6.92
C ALA A 277 -4.59 22.36 -6.88
N ARG A 278 -4.06 21.30 -7.46
CA ARG A 278 -4.66 19.97 -7.47
C ARG A 278 -4.74 19.37 -6.06
N HIS A 279 -3.63 19.36 -5.33
CA HIS A 279 -3.60 18.81 -3.98
C HIS A 279 -4.56 19.51 -3.03
N LEU A 280 -4.55 20.85 -3.02
CA LEU A 280 -5.38 21.66 -2.16
C LEU A 280 -6.81 21.81 -2.67
N ARG A 281 -7.07 21.44 -3.94
CA ARG A 281 -8.35 21.64 -4.62
C ARG A 281 -8.78 23.11 -4.62
N LEU A 282 -7.81 24.00 -4.85
CA LEU A 282 -7.97 25.43 -4.87
C LEU A 282 -7.52 25.99 -6.22
N PRO A 283 -8.13 27.10 -6.69
CA PRO A 283 -7.62 27.78 -7.85
C PRO A 283 -6.24 28.38 -7.59
N THR A 284 -5.44 28.53 -8.64
CA THR A 284 -4.03 28.95 -8.53
C THR A 284 -3.84 30.35 -7.96
N ASP A 285 -4.84 31.24 -8.08
CA ASP A 285 -4.81 32.59 -7.51
C ASP A 285 -5.19 32.66 -6.02
N HIS A 286 -5.53 31.52 -5.41
CA HIS A 286 -5.94 31.48 -4.01
C HIS A 286 -4.75 31.78 -3.07
N ALA A 287 -4.94 32.72 -2.11
CA ALA A 287 -3.87 33.18 -1.22
C ALA A 287 -3.23 32.03 -0.38
N PHE A 288 -4.03 31.08 0.09
CA PHE A 288 -3.53 29.92 0.85
C PHE A 288 -2.64 29.02 -0.01
N LEU A 289 -2.95 28.86 -1.31
CA LEU A 289 -2.11 28.09 -2.22
C LEU A 289 -0.76 28.76 -2.41
N ARG A 290 -0.73 30.07 -2.59
CA ARG A 290 0.52 30.85 -2.72
C ARG A 290 1.39 30.73 -1.48
N ASP A 291 0.80 30.87 -0.29
CA ASP A 291 1.51 30.68 0.97
C ASP A 291 2.10 29.25 1.10
N ALA A 292 1.34 28.22 0.71
CA ALA A 292 1.79 26.85 0.72
C ALA A 292 2.95 26.62 -0.26
N LEU A 293 2.88 27.22 -1.47
CA LEU A 293 3.93 27.16 -2.49
C LEU A 293 5.19 27.89 -2.02
N ASP A 294 5.05 29.10 -1.47
CA ASP A 294 6.18 29.91 -0.97
C ASP A 294 6.92 29.21 0.17
N ARG A 295 6.19 28.50 1.01
CA ARG A 295 6.77 27.67 2.10
C ARG A 295 7.28 26.32 1.65
N GLN A 296 7.08 25.95 0.40
CA GLN A 296 7.38 24.60 -0.10
C GLN A 296 6.74 23.51 0.78
N SER A 297 5.48 23.74 1.18
CA SER A 297 4.75 22.78 2.02
C SER A 297 4.66 21.42 1.34
N SER A 298 4.82 20.35 2.13
CA SER A 298 4.69 18.99 1.63
C SER A 298 3.28 18.73 1.11
N ILE A 299 3.18 18.26 -0.14
CA ILE A 299 1.92 17.92 -0.80
C ILE A 299 2.02 16.54 -1.45
N HIS A 300 0.89 15.87 -1.68
CA HIS A 300 0.86 14.77 -2.63
C HIS A 300 0.89 15.36 -4.04
N ALA A 301 2.01 15.25 -4.73
CA ALA A 301 2.17 15.70 -6.11
C ALA A 301 1.41 14.78 -7.07
N HIS A 302 1.35 13.48 -6.73
CA HIS A 302 0.67 12.47 -7.50
C HIS A 302 -0.30 11.64 -6.67
N PHE A 303 -1.31 11.12 -7.36
CA PHE A 303 -2.39 10.32 -6.79
C PHE A 303 -2.43 8.95 -7.47
N TYR A 304 -2.15 7.92 -6.66
CA TYR A 304 -1.95 6.58 -7.13
C TYR A 304 -3.07 5.64 -6.70
N ASP A 305 -3.31 4.67 -7.57
CA ASP A 305 -3.88 3.39 -7.20
C ASP A 305 -3.03 2.27 -7.83
N ASN A 306 -3.34 1.03 -7.53
CA ASN A 306 -2.58 -0.09 -8.08
C ASN A 306 -2.64 -0.18 -9.61
N LEU A 307 -3.66 0.38 -10.26
CA LEU A 307 -3.82 0.30 -11.72
C LEU A 307 -2.93 1.30 -12.46
N ASN A 308 -2.93 2.59 -12.03
CA ASN A 308 -2.05 3.55 -12.68
C ASN A 308 -0.59 3.31 -12.31
N CYS A 309 -0.32 2.91 -11.06
CA CYS A 309 1.03 2.56 -10.63
C CYS A 309 1.58 1.37 -11.44
N GLN A 310 0.77 0.36 -11.73
CA GLN A 310 1.18 -0.78 -12.56
C GLN A 310 1.68 -0.35 -13.94
N GLN A 311 1.07 0.69 -14.56
CA GLN A 311 1.54 1.23 -15.84
C GLN A 311 2.96 1.82 -15.72
N LEU A 312 3.23 2.53 -14.62
CA LEU A 312 4.54 3.09 -14.34
C LEU A 312 5.59 1.99 -14.11
N LEU A 313 5.25 0.96 -13.32
CA LEU A 313 6.16 -0.14 -13.02
C LEU A 313 6.46 -0.99 -14.27
N LYS A 314 5.45 -1.21 -15.12
CA LYS A 314 5.67 -1.85 -16.41
C LYS A 314 6.63 -1.05 -17.28
N PHE A 315 6.49 0.27 -17.33
CA PHE A 315 7.44 1.13 -18.04
C PHE A 315 8.85 1.04 -17.44
N ALA A 316 8.96 0.94 -16.12
CA ALA A 316 10.26 0.78 -15.45
C ALA A 316 10.96 -0.51 -15.88
N VAL A 317 10.25 -1.62 -16.02
CA VAL A 317 10.79 -2.86 -16.55
C VAL A 317 11.11 -2.75 -18.02
N ASP A 318 10.17 -2.27 -18.85
CA ASP A 318 10.32 -2.26 -20.30
C ASP A 318 11.37 -1.24 -20.79
N GLN A 319 11.58 -0.12 -20.08
CA GLN A 319 12.34 1.04 -20.58
C GLN A 319 13.46 1.52 -19.66
N LEU A 320 13.38 1.29 -18.35
CA LEU A 320 14.41 1.75 -17.42
C LEU A 320 15.40 0.64 -17.05
N GLY A 321 15.12 -0.63 -17.39
CA GLY A 321 16.02 -1.76 -17.21
C GLY A 321 15.88 -2.44 -15.84
N TYR A 322 14.76 -2.31 -15.16
CA TYR A 322 14.43 -3.20 -14.05
C TYR A 322 14.11 -4.60 -14.58
N ALA A 323 14.40 -5.63 -13.79
CA ALA A 323 14.19 -7.02 -14.18
C ALA A 323 12.72 -7.44 -14.05
N ASP A 324 12.07 -7.02 -12.95
CA ASP A 324 10.71 -7.43 -12.61
C ASP A 324 10.09 -6.47 -11.61
N PHE A 325 8.75 -6.57 -11.46
CA PHE A 325 8.02 -5.88 -10.41
C PHE A 325 6.94 -6.75 -9.77
N PHE A 326 6.69 -6.49 -8.50
CA PHE A 326 5.50 -6.93 -7.77
C PHE A 326 4.64 -5.72 -7.43
N ILE A 327 3.33 -5.86 -7.50
CA ILE A 327 2.37 -4.85 -7.03
C ILE A 327 1.14 -5.56 -6.47
N GLU A 328 0.62 -5.07 -5.36
CA GLU A 328 -0.68 -5.53 -4.87
C GLU A 328 -1.79 -5.10 -5.82
N HIS A 329 -2.56 -6.08 -6.30
CA HIS A 329 -3.73 -5.79 -7.13
C HIS A 329 -4.93 -5.32 -6.34
N THR A 330 -4.89 -5.48 -5.05
CA THR A 330 -5.97 -5.14 -4.13
C THR A 330 -5.41 -4.37 -2.96
N PRO A 331 -5.75 -3.09 -2.84
CA PRO A 331 -5.27 -2.26 -1.75
C PRO A 331 -5.78 -2.77 -0.40
N ASN A 332 -4.96 -2.61 0.63
CA ASN A 332 -5.32 -2.90 2.00
C ASN A 332 -6.14 -1.75 2.63
N HIS A 333 -7.09 -1.19 1.90
CA HIS A 333 -7.97 -0.08 2.29
C HIS A 333 -7.32 1.30 2.45
N LYS A 334 -6.04 1.39 2.75
CA LYS A 334 -5.33 2.66 2.94
C LYS A 334 -4.14 2.80 2.00
N ASP A 335 -3.35 1.75 1.90
CA ASP A 335 -2.10 1.73 1.14
C ASP A 335 -2.10 0.52 0.20
N PHE A 336 -1.35 0.62 -0.87
CA PHE A 336 -0.89 -0.54 -1.63
C PHE A 336 0.65 -0.55 -1.66
N HIS A 337 1.20 -1.67 -2.06
CA HIS A 337 2.65 -1.88 -2.02
C HIS A 337 3.17 -2.25 -3.39
N PHE A 338 4.37 -1.79 -3.73
CA PHE A 338 5.08 -2.31 -4.87
C PHE A 338 6.55 -2.58 -4.57
N VAL A 339 7.12 -3.50 -5.32
CA VAL A 339 8.55 -3.82 -5.33
C VAL A 339 9.03 -3.83 -6.77
N LEU A 340 10.15 -3.16 -7.07
CA LEU A 340 10.88 -3.29 -8.31
C LEU A 340 12.21 -3.99 -8.01
N THR A 341 12.63 -4.92 -8.87
CA THR A 341 13.92 -5.61 -8.76
C THR A 341 14.85 -5.11 -9.85
N ASN A 342 16.06 -4.68 -9.50
CA ASN A 342 17.08 -4.30 -10.46
C ASN A 342 17.61 -5.53 -11.22
N ALA A 343 17.95 -5.35 -12.51
CA ALA A 343 18.50 -6.42 -13.33
C ALA A 343 19.94 -6.78 -12.92
#